data_d988aba84d7ef375ebea0f068d840ecd
#
_entry.id   d988aba84d7ef375ebea0f068d840ecd
#
_cell.length_a   1.000
_cell.length_b   1.000
_cell.length_c   1.000
_cell.angle_alpha   90.00
_cell.angle_beta   90.00
_cell.angle_gamma   90.00
#
_symmetry.space_group_name_H-M   'P 1'
#
loop_
_entity.id
_entity.type
_entity.pdbx_description
1 polymer ?
#
loop_
_entity_poly.entity_id
_entity_poly.type
_entity_poly.pdbx_seq_one_letter_code
_entity_poly.pdbx_strand_id
1 'polypeptide(L)'
;MKYFPTIGIECHVQLSTKTKLFSEVDNDARQKEPNSCVSPVDYALPGMLPRLNGEAINFAIRAGHAMHCDINANSRFDRKHYFYPDSPQGYQITQFYHPIVGAGYVELPSGDKVRIEHAHLEGDAGKLTHFDSYSLVDLNRVNTPLLEIVSMPDLHSAKDAHDYCKALWRLMCYAEVTYGDLYNGNMRFDVNVSLAEEGSDTLGTRAEVKNLNSFRSVERAVEYEIKRQAKLLDHGEKVVQETRGWNDATGETTGQRSKEEAKDYRYMPEPDLPPVNLTKEFIAEALTDFPLMPEDYRAKFDGQIADDILEVLLDYVPLMKKLAEVKDVKRISNWFASVLLAEEKSAEYLNNLPSALQLDDLAAMTENNELSSTGAKEVFLSFFDPELKYRDARTIAKELNLLQENDLSALEAIVDTVLADPSTKQAQSDFKAGQEKVIGFLVGQVMKVSKGKANPAVVQQILRQKLA
;
A
#
# COMPACT_ATOMS: atom_id res chain seq x y z
N MET A 1 2.92 27.52 -18.35
CA MET A 1 2.43 28.18 -17.10
C MET A 1 3.33 29.36 -16.80
N LYS A 2 2.85 30.42 -16.15
CA LYS A 2 3.70 31.59 -15.77
C LYS A 2 4.70 31.23 -14.64
N TYR A 3 4.36 30.25 -13.84
CA TYR A 3 5.17 29.78 -12.71
C TYR A 3 5.45 28.29 -12.80
N PHE A 4 6.65 27.89 -12.36
CA PHE A 4 7.10 26.52 -12.32
C PHE A 4 7.15 26.05 -10.85
N PRO A 5 6.40 24.99 -10.48
CA PRO A 5 6.42 24.46 -9.13
C PRO A 5 7.65 23.60 -8.88
N THR A 6 8.20 23.70 -7.67
CA THR A 6 9.26 22.86 -7.16
C THR A 6 8.84 22.33 -5.81
N ILE A 7 8.82 20.98 -5.68
CA ILE A 7 8.25 20.28 -4.56
C ILE A 7 9.26 19.27 -4.03
N GLY A 8 9.47 19.27 -2.72
CA GLY A 8 10.20 18.25 -1.96
C GLY A 8 9.30 17.65 -0.89
N ILE A 9 9.52 16.40 -0.54
CA ILE A 9 8.70 15.64 0.42
C ILE A 9 9.57 15.05 1.50
N GLU A 10 9.17 15.23 2.75
CA GLU A 10 9.66 14.53 3.92
C GLU A 10 8.63 13.46 4.31
N CYS A 11 9.08 12.24 4.51
CA CYS A 11 8.22 11.12 4.88
C CYS A 11 8.70 10.49 6.18
N HIS A 12 7.83 10.43 7.18
CA HIS A 12 8.08 9.73 8.44
C HIS A 12 7.45 8.34 8.36
N VAL A 13 8.27 7.30 8.40
CA VAL A 13 7.88 5.89 8.37
C VAL A 13 8.04 5.28 9.75
N GLN A 14 6.95 4.89 10.38
CA GLN A 14 7.00 4.12 11.61
C GLN A 14 7.44 2.70 11.30
N LEU A 15 8.58 2.29 11.86
CA LEU A 15 9.12 0.95 11.67
C LEU A 15 8.35 -0.09 12.50
N SER A 16 8.08 -1.25 11.90
CA SER A 16 7.30 -2.34 12.52
C SER A 16 8.13 -3.25 13.41
N THR A 17 9.13 -2.70 14.13
CA THR A 17 9.92 -3.44 15.10
C THR A 17 9.06 -3.92 16.28
N LYS A 18 9.46 -5.01 16.93
CA LYS A 18 8.74 -5.53 18.10
C LYS A 18 8.83 -4.60 19.31
N THR A 19 9.97 -3.95 19.47
CA THR A 19 10.24 -3.05 20.60
C THR A 19 10.59 -1.66 20.10
N LYS A 20 10.49 -0.67 21.00
CA LYS A 20 10.83 0.71 20.72
C LYS A 20 12.30 0.91 20.35
N LEU A 21 12.65 2.09 19.85
CA LEU A 21 13.99 2.40 19.36
C LEU A 21 15.05 2.35 20.46
N PHE A 22 14.70 2.76 21.69
CA PHE A 22 15.67 2.89 22.79
C PHE A 22 15.28 2.13 24.05
N SER A 23 14.25 1.29 24.01
CA SER A 23 13.77 0.50 25.14
C SER A 23 13.17 -0.84 24.69
N GLU A 24 13.00 -1.78 25.64
CA GLU A 24 12.46 -3.12 25.38
C GLU A 24 10.91 -3.16 25.41
N VAL A 25 10.26 -2.00 25.56
CA VAL A 25 8.80 -1.93 25.59
C VAL A 25 8.22 -2.20 24.21
N ASP A 26 7.05 -2.85 24.20
CA ASP A 26 6.29 -3.14 22.98
C ASP A 26 6.06 -1.87 22.13
N ASN A 27 6.41 -1.94 20.87
CA ASN A 27 6.25 -0.84 19.92
C ASN A 27 4.82 -0.71 19.40
N ASP A 28 4.03 -1.80 19.41
CA ASP A 28 2.65 -1.79 18.95
C ASP A 28 1.70 -1.31 20.06
N ALA A 29 1.38 -0.02 20.02
CA ALA A 29 0.46 0.61 20.96
C ALA A 29 -0.94 0.88 20.39
N ARG A 30 -1.27 0.36 19.19
CA ARG A 30 -2.51 0.72 18.45
C ARG A 30 -3.81 0.45 19.18
N GLN A 31 -3.86 -0.55 20.07
CA GLN A 31 -5.04 -0.92 20.84
C GLN A 31 -4.76 -0.96 22.35
N LYS A 32 -3.73 -0.25 22.80
CA LYS A 32 -3.31 -0.23 24.20
C LYS A 32 -3.89 1.00 24.90
N GLU A 33 -4.10 0.88 26.20
CA GLU A 33 -4.49 2.00 27.03
C GLU A 33 -3.41 3.10 27.01
N PRO A 34 -3.77 4.39 27.06
CA PRO A 34 -2.82 5.48 27.12
C PRO A 34 -1.78 5.30 28.23
N ASN A 35 -0.52 5.60 27.94
CA ASN A 35 0.61 5.49 28.87
C ASN A 35 0.87 4.07 29.43
N SER A 36 0.43 3.02 28.74
CA SER A 36 0.66 1.62 29.14
C SER A 36 1.86 0.97 28.47
N CYS A 37 2.35 1.53 27.35
CA CYS A 37 3.55 1.09 26.63
C CYS A 37 4.69 2.11 26.80
N VAL A 38 5.14 2.32 28.03
CA VAL A 38 6.13 3.35 28.38
C VAL A 38 7.14 2.79 29.36
N SER A 39 8.44 2.91 29.03
CA SER A 39 9.54 2.52 29.90
C SER A 39 10.03 3.68 30.76
N PRO A 40 10.87 3.42 31.77
CA PRO A 40 11.59 4.47 32.50
C PRO A 40 12.45 5.38 31.61
N VAL A 41 12.99 4.85 30.50
CA VAL A 41 13.72 5.63 29.48
C VAL A 41 12.77 6.60 28.76
N ASP A 42 11.59 6.14 28.37
CA ASP A 42 10.59 6.96 27.67
C ASP A 42 10.01 8.06 28.57
N TYR A 43 9.93 7.83 29.89
CA TYR A 43 9.58 8.84 30.89
C TYR A 43 10.73 9.79 31.25
N ALA A 44 11.93 9.57 30.69
CA ALA A 44 13.13 10.32 31.02
C ALA A 44 13.47 10.31 32.54
N LEU A 45 13.28 9.17 33.20
CA LEU A 45 13.61 9.08 34.62
C LEU A 45 15.12 9.20 34.83
N PRO A 46 15.55 9.93 35.88
CA PRO A 46 16.96 10.15 36.14
C PRO A 46 17.75 8.84 36.25
N GLY A 47 18.88 8.77 35.56
CA GLY A 47 19.78 7.60 35.54
C GLY A 47 19.43 6.51 34.53
N MET A 48 18.33 6.67 33.79
CA MET A 48 17.98 5.74 32.70
C MET A 48 18.70 6.13 31.40
N LEU A 49 19.29 5.15 30.73
CA LEU A 49 20.04 5.33 29.48
C LEU A 49 19.34 4.63 28.30
N PRO A 50 19.37 5.23 27.10
CA PRO A 50 18.82 4.62 25.91
C PRO A 50 19.63 3.38 25.50
N ARG A 51 18.96 2.35 25.00
CA ARG A 51 19.58 1.16 24.38
C ARG A 51 19.07 0.99 22.98
N LEU A 52 19.96 1.14 22.00
CA LEU A 52 19.61 1.10 20.58
C LEU A 52 19.06 -0.27 20.16
N ASN A 53 17.92 -0.25 19.48
CA ASN A 53 17.30 -1.43 18.88
C ASN A 53 18.01 -1.79 17.56
N GLY A 54 18.69 -2.95 17.53
CA GLY A 54 19.38 -3.43 16.32
C GLY A 54 18.46 -3.77 15.15
N GLU A 55 17.20 -4.17 15.42
CA GLU A 55 16.21 -4.42 14.37
C GLU A 55 15.84 -3.14 13.60
N ALA A 56 15.80 -1.99 14.27
CA ALA A 56 15.58 -0.70 13.60
C ALA A 56 16.71 -0.36 12.63
N ILE A 57 17.96 -0.72 12.96
CA ILE A 57 19.11 -0.58 12.06
C ILE A 57 18.92 -1.46 10.82
N ASN A 58 18.55 -2.74 11.00
CA ASN A 58 18.28 -3.65 9.89
C ASN A 58 17.17 -3.12 8.97
N PHE A 59 16.10 -2.59 9.56
CA PHE A 59 14.98 -2.00 8.79
C PHE A 59 15.40 -0.74 8.03
N ALA A 60 16.25 0.11 8.60
CA ALA A 60 16.78 1.26 7.90
C ALA A 60 17.66 0.84 6.70
N ILE A 61 18.48 -0.21 6.84
CA ILE A 61 19.29 -0.79 5.75
C ILE A 61 18.36 -1.32 4.64
N ARG A 62 17.33 -2.09 4.99
CA ARG A 62 16.34 -2.64 4.03
C ARG A 62 15.60 -1.53 3.30
N ALA A 63 15.14 -0.49 4.01
CA ALA A 63 14.50 0.68 3.42
C ALA A 63 15.43 1.42 2.47
N GLY A 64 16.68 1.66 2.88
CA GLY A 64 17.70 2.28 2.02
C GLY A 64 17.97 1.48 0.76
N HIS A 65 18.09 0.15 0.88
CA HIS A 65 18.25 -0.74 -0.27
C HIS A 65 17.05 -0.67 -1.24
N ALA A 66 15.82 -0.67 -0.70
CA ALA A 66 14.61 -0.52 -1.51
C ALA A 66 14.53 0.80 -2.30
N MET A 67 15.14 1.87 -1.77
CA MET A 67 15.23 3.19 -2.41
C MET A 67 16.52 3.38 -3.22
N HIS A 68 17.26 2.32 -3.51
CA HIS A 68 18.56 2.38 -4.23
C HIS A 68 19.55 3.36 -3.59
N CYS A 69 19.51 3.49 -2.26
CA CYS A 69 20.37 4.39 -1.51
C CYS A 69 21.68 3.73 -1.09
N ASP A 70 22.71 4.55 -0.94
CA ASP A 70 23.93 4.16 -0.25
C ASP A 70 23.68 3.97 1.25
N ILE A 71 24.30 2.96 1.85
CA ILE A 71 24.27 2.75 3.30
C ILE A 71 25.59 3.27 3.90
N ASN A 72 25.48 4.24 4.80
CA ASN A 72 26.63 4.86 5.43
C ASN A 72 27.25 3.93 6.47
N ALA A 73 28.51 3.53 6.27
CA ALA A 73 29.21 2.61 7.15
C ALA A 73 29.40 3.16 8.58
N ASN A 74 29.42 4.47 8.74
CA ASN A 74 29.60 5.14 10.02
C ASN A 74 28.43 6.10 10.24
N SER A 75 27.62 5.79 11.23
CA SER A 75 26.47 6.59 11.63
C SER A 75 26.49 6.87 13.12
N ARG A 76 25.82 7.89 13.58
CA ARG A 76 25.65 8.19 15.00
C ARG A 76 24.41 9.03 15.24
N PHE A 77 23.98 9.03 16.49
CA PHE A 77 22.84 9.80 16.94
C PHE A 77 23.25 11.16 17.52
N ASP A 78 22.35 12.11 17.42
CA ASP A 78 22.44 13.47 17.92
C ASP A 78 21.22 13.77 18.76
N ARG A 79 21.31 14.76 19.66
CA ARG A 79 20.16 15.33 20.40
C ARG A 79 19.66 16.56 19.68
N LYS A 80 18.36 16.56 19.34
CA LYS A 80 17.59 17.71 18.85
C LYS A 80 16.78 18.26 20.00
N HIS A 81 17.21 19.38 20.61
CA HIS A 81 16.55 19.92 21.80
C HIS A 81 15.19 20.50 21.44
N TYR A 82 14.17 19.96 22.13
CA TYR A 82 12.78 20.33 21.92
C TYR A 82 11.99 20.17 23.21
N PHE A 83 11.64 21.30 23.83
CA PHE A 83 10.94 21.32 25.12
C PHE A 83 9.43 21.39 24.89
N TYR A 84 8.79 20.23 24.93
CA TYR A 84 7.35 20.11 24.80
C TYR A 84 6.82 18.91 25.61
N PRO A 85 5.54 18.93 26.09
CA PRO A 85 5.02 17.86 26.93
C PRO A 85 5.05 16.44 26.37
N ASP A 86 5.05 16.30 25.04
CA ASP A 86 5.15 15.01 24.34
C ASP A 86 6.58 14.49 24.19
N SER A 87 7.57 15.24 24.64
CA SER A 87 8.99 14.88 24.65
C SER A 87 9.55 14.98 26.07
N PRO A 88 9.33 13.96 26.96
CA PRO A 88 9.72 14.02 28.37
C PRO A 88 11.22 14.24 28.58
N GLN A 89 12.06 13.79 27.66
CA GLN A 89 13.53 13.96 27.71
C GLN A 89 13.95 15.42 27.46
N GLY A 90 13.08 16.27 26.93
CA GLY A 90 13.40 17.62 26.50
C GLY A 90 14.26 17.68 25.24
N TYR A 91 14.50 16.54 24.58
CA TYR A 91 15.17 16.41 23.29
C TYR A 91 14.67 15.16 22.58
N GLN A 92 14.78 15.16 21.26
CA GLN A 92 14.60 13.99 20.41
C GLN A 92 15.96 13.42 20.05
N ILE A 93 16.11 12.09 20.11
CA ILE A 93 17.30 11.40 19.61
C ILE A 93 17.08 11.12 18.13
N THR A 94 17.97 11.64 17.28
CA THR A 94 17.88 11.61 15.81
C THR A 94 19.27 11.47 15.20
N GLN A 95 19.43 11.43 13.88
CA GLN A 95 20.72 11.32 13.17
C GLN A 95 20.91 12.51 12.21
N PHE A 96 21.20 13.68 12.76
CA PHE A 96 21.30 14.92 11.96
C PHE A 96 22.57 14.99 11.11
N TYR A 97 23.73 14.76 11.72
CA TYR A 97 25.03 14.91 11.03
C TYR A 97 25.49 13.65 10.30
N HIS A 98 25.04 12.47 10.74
CA HIS A 98 25.51 11.20 10.24
C HIS A 98 24.33 10.22 10.03
N PRO A 99 23.46 10.52 9.04
CA PRO A 99 22.31 9.66 8.73
C PRO A 99 22.81 8.26 8.31
N ILE A 100 22.02 7.23 8.64
CA ILE A 100 22.36 5.84 8.30
C ILE A 100 22.20 5.54 6.81
N VAL A 101 21.26 6.21 6.15
CA VAL A 101 20.96 6.06 4.71
C VAL A 101 21.40 7.32 3.99
N GLY A 102 22.22 7.17 2.96
CA GLY A 102 22.72 8.23 2.11
C GLY A 102 21.81 8.51 0.90
N ALA A 103 22.42 9.06 -0.15
CA ALA A 103 21.71 9.43 -1.39
C ALA A 103 21.22 8.19 -2.17
N GLY A 104 20.11 8.36 -2.86
CA GLY A 104 19.50 7.34 -3.72
C GLY A 104 18.35 7.91 -4.54
N TYR A 105 17.36 7.10 -4.91
CA TYR A 105 16.21 7.55 -5.66
C TYR A 105 14.99 6.63 -5.50
N VAL A 106 13.82 7.19 -5.81
CA VAL A 106 12.56 6.46 -6.02
C VAL A 106 12.11 6.71 -7.46
N GLU A 107 11.79 5.63 -8.19
CA GLU A 107 11.28 5.72 -9.55
C GLU A 107 9.76 5.86 -9.55
N LEU A 108 9.26 6.81 -10.34
CA LEU A 108 7.83 7.06 -10.52
C LEU A 108 7.26 6.15 -11.64
N PRO A 109 5.94 5.97 -11.69
CA PRO A 109 5.28 5.27 -12.80
C PRO A 109 5.54 5.89 -14.19
N SER A 110 5.93 7.17 -14.24
CA SER A 110 6.37 7.86 -15.47
C SER A 110 7.74 7.41 -15.95
N GLY A 111 8.53 6.73 -15.12
CA GLY A 111 9.95 6.43 -15.35
C GLY A 111 10.91 7.52 -14.85
N ASP A 112 10.38 8.64 -14.36
CA ASP A 112 11.20 9.69 -13.75
C ASP A 112 11.74 9.26 -12.39
N LYS A 113 12.95 9.73 -12.04
CA LYS A 113 13.59 9.44 -10.76
C LYS A 113 13.58 10.64 -9.85
N VAL A 114 13.00 10.48 -8.68
CA VAL A 114 13.06 11.47 -7.60
C VAL A 114 14.20 11.09 -6.68
N ARG A 115 15.20 11.96 -6.56
CA ARG A 115 16.37 11.71 -5.72
C ARG A 115 16.00 11.75 -4.25
N ILE A 116 16.59 10.85 -3.47
CA ILE A 116 16.60 10.88 -2.01
C ILE A 116 17.87 11.60 -1.57
N GLU A 117 17.74 12.58 -0.69
CA GLU A 117 18.89 13.25 -0.09
C GLU A 117 19.53 12.35 0.95
N HIS A 118 18.72 11.87 1.90
CA HIS A 118 19.11 10.93 2.93
C HIS A 118 17.87 10.33 3.61
N ALA A 119 18.09 9.30 4.43
CA ALA A 119 17.12 8.89 5.45
C ALA A 119 17.83 8.58 6.77
N HIS A 120 17.12 8.84 7.88
CA HIS A 120 17.70 8.70 9.20
C HIS A 120 16.72 8.18 10.24
N LEU A 121 17.26 7.53 11.27
CA LEU A 121 16.48 7.03 12.39
C LEU A 121 16.26 8.12 13.45
N GLU A 122 15.07 8.16 13.99
CA GLU A 122 14.72 9.01 15.13
C GLU A 122 13.65 8.38 16.02
N GLY A 123 13.62 8.81 17.29
CA GLY A 123 12.54 8.45 18.21
C GLY A 123 11.34 9.37 18.02
N ASP A 124 10.13 8.82 17.84
CA ASP A 124 8.90 9.63 17.74
C ASP A 124 8.58 10.33 19.07
N ALA A 125 7.77 11.38 19.03
CA ALA A 125 7.22 12.07 20.20
C ALA A 125 5.91 11.40 20.65
N GLY A 126 5.44 11.73 21.86
CA GLY A 126 4.14 11.33 22.38
C GLY A 126 2.97 11.93 21.60
N LYS A 127 1.76 11.65 22.07
CA LYS A 127 0.54 12.22 21.49
C LYS A 127 -0.06 13.23 22.46
N LEU A 128 -0.43 14.40 21.96
CA LEU A 128 -1.17 15.42 22.69
C LEU A 128 -2.60 15.50 22.18
N THR A 129 -3.53 15.58 23.11
CA THR A 129 -4.94 15.90 22.81
C THR A 129 -5.29 17.17 23.59
N HIS A 130 -5.56 18.24 22.84
CA HIS A 130 -5.85 19.56 23.41
C HIS A 130 -7.34 19.74 23.67
N PHE A 131 -7.67 20.32 24.82
CA PHE A 131 -8.99 20.77 25.21
C PHE A 131 -8.87 22.25 25.63
N ASP A 132 -9.98 22.94 25.81
CA ASP A 132 -9.99 24.40 26.08
C ASP A 132 -9.12 24.83 27.28
N SER A 133 -9.06 24.03 28.34
CA SER A 133 -8.37 24.38 29.60
C SER A 133 -7.26 23.40 30.01
N TYR A 134 -7.05 22.30 29.31
CA TYR A 134 -6.02 21.30 29.60
C TYR A 134 -5.63 20.50 28.35
N SER A 135 -4.54 19.76 28.46
CA SER A 135 -4.14 18.79 27.43
C SER A 135 -3.89 17.44 28.08
N LEU A 136 -4.29 16.38 27.38
CA LEU A 136 -3.92 15.00 27.72
C LEU A 136 -2.65 14.63 26.99
N VAL A 137 -1.75 13.93 27.69
CA VAL A 137 -0.47 13.46 27.18
C VAL A 137 -0.49 11.93 27.19
N ASP A 138 -0.32 11.32 26.04
CA ASP A 138 -0.12 9.88 25.88
C ASP A 138 1.29 9.63 25.36
N LEU A 139 2.12 8.99 26.17
CA LEU A 139 3.53 8.72 25.89
C LEU A 139 3.75 7.35 25.25
N ASN A 140 2.71 6.61 24.91
CA ASN A 140 2.84 5.30 24.27
C ASN A 140 3.69 5.34 22.99
N ARG A 141 3.65 6.46 22.25
CA ARG A 141 4.40 6.64 21.01
C ARG A 141 5.83 7.17 21.21
N VAL A 142 6.18 7.66 22.39
CA VAL A 142 7.55 8.17 22.67
C VAL A 142 8.58 7.08 22.33
N ASN A 143 9.62 7.47 21.59
CA ASN A 143 10.69 6.58 21.11
C ASN A 143 10.23 5.39 20.24
N THR A 144 9.01 5.44 19.67
CA THR A 144 8.67 4.58 18.53
C THR A 144 9.68 4.81 17.42
N PRO A 145 10.29 3.75 16.84
CA PRO A 145 11.28 3.94 15.77
C PRO A 145 10.65 4.58 14.53
N LEU A 146 11.14 5.74 14.14
CA LEU A 146 10.84 6.38 12.86
C LEU A 146 12.04 6.35 11.94
N LEU A 147 11.78 6.18 10.66
CA LEU A 147 12.71 6.49 9.58
C LEU A 147 12.17 7.75 8.87
N GLU A 148 12.86 8.87 9.01
CA GLU A 148 12.57 10.08 8.25
C GLU A 148 13.33 10.02 6.93
N ILE A 149 12.60 10.11 5.81
CA ILE A 149 13.11 10.06 4.45
C ILE A 149 12.94 11.43 3.82
N VAL A 150 14.02 12.03 3.36
CA VAL A 150 14.03 13.38 2.77
C VAL A 150 14.32 13.27 1.28
N SER A 151 13.37 13.73 0.45
CA SER A 151 13.60 13.82 -1.00
C SER A 151 14.30 15.11 -1.38
N MET A 152 15.02 15.09 -2.51
CA MET A 152 15.35 16.32 -3.22
C MET A 152 14.08 16.94 -3.83
N PRO A 153 14.08 18.25 -4.12
CA PRO A 153 12.92 18.95 -4.67
C PRO A 153 12.78 18.73 -6.18
N ASP A 154 12.65 17.47 -6.59
CA ASP A 154 12.61 17.03 -7.99
C ASP A 154 11.19 16.86 -8.54
N LEU A 155 10.17 17.15 -7.73
CA LEU A 155 8.76 17.00 -8.13
C LEU A 155 8.21 18.34 -8.64
N HIS A 156 7.39 18.29 -9.70
CA HIS A 156 6.93 19.48 -10.39
C HIS A 156 5.41 19.56 -10.60
N SER A 157 4.67 18.58 -10.12
CA SER A 157 3.20 18.56 -10.17
C SER A 157 2.59 17.89 -8.94
N ALA A 158 1.32 18.15 -8.70
CA ALA A 158 0.56 17.49 -7.65
C ALA A 158 0.44 15.97 -7.91
N LYS A 159 0.34 15.59 -9.18
CA LYS A 159 0.32 14.17 -9.57
C LYS A 159 1.66 13.49 -9.26
N ASP A 160 2.79 14.13 -9.57
CA ASP A 160 4.12 13.56 -9.26
C ASP A 160 4.30 13.39 -7.76
N ALA A 161 3.82 14.35 -6.95
CA ALA A 161 3.83 14.25 -5.48
C ALA A 161 2.98 13.07 -4.97
N HIS A 162 1.77 12.87 -5.52
CA HIS A 162 0.93 11.70 -5.25
C HIS A 162 1.66 10.40 -5.61
N ASP A 163 2.18 10.32 -6.84
CA ASP A 163 2.81 9.12 -7.37
C ASP A 163 4.09 8.76 -6.59
N TYR A 164 4.87 9.77 -6.19
CA TYR A 164 6.03 9.58 -5.32
C TYR A 164 5.65 9.01 -3.96
N CYS A 165 4.67 9.60 -3.29
CA CYS A 165 4.23 9.11 -1.98
C CYS A 165 3.72 7.67 -2.06
N LYS A 166 2.99 7.33 -3.13
CA LYS A 166 2.48 5.97 -3.37
C LYS A 166 3.62 4.99 -3.68
N ALA A 167 4.57 5.37 -4.52
CA ALA A 167 5.74 4.56 -4.85
C ALA A 167 6.58 4.29 -3.59
N LEU A 168 6.89 5.33 -2.80
CA LEU A 168 7.62 5.20 -1.55
C LEU A 168 6.90 4.29 -0.55
N TRP A 169 5.59 4.46 -0.39
CA TRP A 169 4.77 3.61 0.46
C TRP A 169 4.85 2.13 0.04
N ARG A 170 4.73 1.83 -1.27
CA ARG A 170 4.91 0.48 -1.79
C ARG A 170 6.29 -0.07 -1.43
N LEU A 171 7.36 0.69 -1.67
CA LEU A 171 8.72 0.26 -1.35
C LEU A 171 8.88 -0.10 0.12
N MET A 172 8.37 0.71 1.04
CA MET A 172 8.45 0.46 2.49
C MET A 172 7.63 -0.77 2.91
N CYS A 173 6.44 -0.97 2.32
CA CYS A 173 5.61 -2.14 2.59
C CYS A 173 6.26 -3.44 2.04
N TYR A 174 6.81 -3.39 0.82
CA TYR A 174 7.49 -4.55 0.21
C TYR A 174 8.81 -4.88 0.91
N ALA A 175 9.58 -3.89 1.34
CA ALA A 175 10.77 -4.11 2.16
C ALA A 175 10.47 -4.66 3.57
N GLU A 176 9.18 -4.75 3.93
CA GLU A 176 8.68 -5.26 5.23
C GLU A 176 9.19 -4.47 6.43
N VAL A 177 9.37 -3.16 6.28
CA VAL A 177 9.87 -2.30 7.35
C VAL A 177 8.77 -1.56 8.10
N THR A 178 7.56 -1.53 7.55
CA THR A 178 6.38 -0.88 8.15
C THR A 178 5.11 -1.68 7.85
N TYR A 179 4.07 -1.48 8.67
CA TYR A 179 2.73 -2.00 8.36
C TYR A 179 2.03 -1.21 7.24
N GLY A 180 2.51 0.01 6.93
CA GLY A 180 1.98 0.83 5.84
C GLY A 180 0.56 1.37 6.06
N ASP A 181 0.01 1.27 7.26
CA ASP A 181 -1.33 1.74 7.58
C ASP A 181 -1.35 3.26 7.74
N LEU A 182 -1.77 3.94 6.69
CA LEU A 182 -1.87 5.40 6.65
C LEU A 182 -2.92 5.94 7.63
N TYR A 183 -4.01 5.21 7.86
CA TYR A 183 -5.06 5.61 8.78
C TYR A 183 -4.54 5.67 10.23
N ASN A 184 -3.72 4.70 10.62
CA ASN A 184 -3.06 4.68 11.94
C ASN A 184 -1.77 5.51 11.98
N GLY A 185 -1.43 6.21 10.89
CA GLY A 185 -0.28 7.12 10.84
C GLY A 185 1.07 6.41 10.81
N ASN A 186 1.13 5.16 10.29
CA ASN A 186 2.40 4.47 10.12
C ASN A 186 3.30 5.14 9.07
N MET A 187 2.71 5.91 8.15
CA MET A 187 3.43 6.81 7.27
C MET A 187 2.73 8.17 7.22
N ARG A 188 3.51 9.24 7.27
CA ARG A 188 3.04 10.63 7.22
C ARG A 188 3.94 11.40 6.28
N PHE A 189 3.35 12.37 5.57
CA PHE A 189 4.05 13.16 4.60
C PHE A 189 3.99 14.65 4.96
N ASP A 190 5.12 15.31 4.88
CA ASP A 190 5.25 16.76 4.97
C ASP A 190 5.75 17.25 3.60
N VAL A 191 5.06 18.21 3.01
CA VAL A 191 5.32 18.64 1.63
C VAL A 191 5.81 20.09 1.60
N ASN A 192 6.96 20.30 1.01
CA ASN A 192 7.53 21.61 0.77
C ASN A 192 7.19 22.05 -0.66
N VAL A 193 6.44 23.14 -0.83
CA VAL A 193 6.03 23.67 -2.15
C VAL A 193 6.56 25.09 -2.34
N SER A 194 7.19 25.35 -3.47
CA SER A 194 7.59 26.69 -3.90
C SER A 194 7.26 26.93 -5.37
N LEU A 195 6.99 28.17 -5.74
CA LEU A 195 6.82 28.61 -7.12
C LEU A 195 7.89 29.63 -7.50
N ALA A 196 8.49 29.44 -8.65
CA ALA A 196 9.38 30.44 -9.29
C ALA A 196 8.82 30.82 -10.68
N GLU A 197 9.22 31.94 -11.23
CA GLU A 197 8.91 32.27 -12.64
C GLU A 197 9.56 31.23 -13.57
N GLU A 198 8.85 30.86 -14.63
CA GLU A 198 9.34 29.90 -15.61
C GLU A 198 10.69 30.37 -16.21
N GLY A 199 11.69 29.48 -16.13
CA GLY A 199 13.07 29.80 -16.57
C GLY A 199 13.94 30.50 -15.53
N SER A 200 13.46 30.66 -14.28
CA SER A 200 14.29 31.19 -13.18
C SER A 200 15.30 30.15 -12.71
N ASP A 201 16.56 30.57 -12.50
CA ASP A 201 17.59 29.72 -11.88
C ASP A 201 17.50 29.68 -10.35
N THR A 202 16.59 30.46 -9.74
CA THR A 202 16.43 30.53 -8.30
C THR A 202 15.07 29.95 -7.88
N LEU A 203 15.09 29.14 -6.84
CA LEU A 203 13.87 28.62 -6.25
C LEU A 203 13.02 29.73 -5.61
N GLY A 204 11.71 29.59 -5.66
CA GLY A 204 10.79 30.44 -4.92
C GLY A 204 10.83 30.21 -3.42
N THR A 205 10.13 31.06 -2.65
CA THR A 205 9.96 30.89 -1.22
C THR A 205 9.04 29.70 -0.95
N ARG A 206 9.51 28.74 -0.15
CA ARG A 206 8.73 27.53 0.17
C ARG A 206 7.70 27.75 1.28
N ALA A 207 6.57 27.08 1.15
CA ALA A 207 5.65 26.80 2.24
C ALA A 207 5.67 25.29 2.54
N GLU A 208 5.71 24.93 3.81
CA GLU A 208 5.67 23.55 4.28
C GLU A 208 4.23 23.17 4.68
N VAL A 209 3.66 22.14 4.10
CA VAL A 209 2.35 21.60 4.50
C VAL A 209 2.54 20.31 5.28
N LYS A 210 2.09 20.28 6.54
CA LYS A 210 2.33 19.18 7.48
C LYS A 210 1.17 18.21 7.64
N ASN A 211 1.52 17.02 8.11
CA ASN A 211 0.61 15.97 8.57
C ASN A 211 -0.36 15.46 7.51
N LEU A 212 0.12 15.26 6.30
CA LEU A 212 -0.66 14.63 5.24
C LEU A 212 -0.58 13.10 5.40
N ASN A 213 -1.72 12.46 5.62
CA ASN A 213 -1.83 11.04 5.92
C ASN A 213 -2.55 10.22 4.83
N SER A 214 -2.69 10.78 3.64
CA SER A 214 -3.17 10.07 2.47
C SER A 214 -2.57 10.66 1.19
N PHE A 215 -2.41 9.84 0.16
CA PHE A 215 -1.89 10.30 -1.14
C PHE A 215 -2.79 11.36 -1.78
N ARG A 216 -4.12 11.20 -1.60
CA ARG A 216 -5.10 12.19 -2.06
C ARG A 216 -4.97 13.53 -1.34
N SER A 217 -4.71 13.52 -0.04
CA SER A 217 -4.47 14.76 0.72
C SER A 217 -3.20 15.45 0.28
N VAL A 218 -2.12 14.69 -0.05
CA VAL A 218 -0.89 15.22 -0.63
C VAL A 218 -1.19 15.91 -1.95
N GLU A 219 -1.86 15.25 -2.89
CA GLU A 219 -2.19 15.81 -4.20
C GLU A 219 -3.01 17.10 -4.07
N ARG A 220 -4.09 17.07 -3.29
CA ARG A 220 -4.98 18.23 -3.08
C ARG A 220 -4.29 19.40 -2.38
N ALA A 221 -3.43 19.11 -1.40
CA ALA A 221 -2.68 20.13 -0.67
C ALA A 221 -1.67 20.83 -1.59
N VAL A 222 -0.95 20.07 -2.42
CA VAL A 222 -0.02 20.61 -3.43
C VAL A 222 -0.76 21.44 -4.46
N GLU A 223 -1.89 20.96 -5.01
CA GLU A 223 -2.70 21.75 -5.94
C GLU A 223 -3.18 23.07 -5.34
N TYR A 224 -3.63 23.03 -4.08
CA TYR A 224 -4.07 24.23 -3.37
C TYR A 224 -2.92 25.21 -3.18
N GLU A 225 -1.75 24.75 -2.71
CA GLU A 225 -0.58 25.60 -2.49
C GLU A 225 -0.06 26.23 -3.78
N ILE A 226 -0.01 25.49 -4.88
CA ILE A 226 0.35 26.02 -6.20
C ILE A 226 -0.60 27.17 -6.59
N LYS A 227 -1.91 26.96 -6.45
CA LYS A 227 -2.93 27.99 -6.77
C LYS A 227 -2.81 29.21 -5.83
N ARG A 228 -2.62 28.97 -4.53
CA ARG A 228 -2.51 30.04 -3.52
C ARG A 228 -1.28 30.89 -3.78
N GLN A 229 -0.11 30.28 -3.97
CA GLN A 229 1.16 31.00 -4.22
C GLN A 229 1.12 31.73 -5.55
N ALA A 230 0.59 31.13 -6.62
CA ALA A 230 0.44 31.80 -7.91
C ALA A 230 -0.44 33.07 -7.80
N LYS A 231 -1.54 33.00 -7.03
CA LYS A 231 -2.41 34.15 -6.80
C LYS A 231 -1.69 35.29 -6.07
N LEU A 232 -0.88 35.00 -5.04
CA LEU A 232 -0.07 36.00 -4.34
C LEU A 232 0.92 36.68 -5.31
N LEU A 233 1.68 35.86 -6.06
CA LEU A 233 2.66 36.35 -7.01
C LEU A 233 2.03 37.18 -8.13
N ASP A 234 0.86 36.85 -8.64
CA ASP A 234 0.13 37.61 -9.63
C ASP A 234 -0.33 38.99 -9.13
N HIS A 235 -0.56 39.12 -7.81
CA HIS A 235 -0.87 40.39 -7.18
C HIS A 235 0.39 41.19 -6.75
N GLY A 236 1.59 40.70 -7.06
CA GLY A 236 2.84 41.29 -6.63
C GLY A 236 3.18 41.11 -5.15
N GLU A 237 2.44 40.20 -4.46
CA GLU A 237 2.67 39.86 -3.08
C GLU A 237 3.76 38.79 -2.95
N LYS A 238 4.50 38.80 -1.83
CA LYS A 238 5.53 37.80 -1.55
C LYS A 238 4.93 36.57 -0.86
N VAL A 239 5.36 35.39 -1.27
CA VAL A 239 5.13 34.18 -0.49
C VAL A 239 5.96 34.24 0.78
N VAL A 240 5.36 33.97 1.92
CA VAL A 240 6.04 33.92 3.23
C VAL A 240 6.48 32.48 3.50
N GLN A 241 7.68 32.30 4.03
CA GLN A 241 8.13 30.98 4.49
C GLN A 241 7.43 30.65 5.80
N GLU A 242 6.53 29.69 5.75
CA GLU A 242 5.67 29.32 6.87
C GLU A 242 5.36 27.82 6.86
N THR A 243 4.99 27.28 8.03
CA THR A 243 4.37 25.95 8.16
C THR A 243 2.85 26.13 8.12
N ARG A 244 2.19 25.29 7.35
CA ARG A 244 0.74 25.28 7.12
C ARG A 244 0.17 23.90 7.48
N GLY A 245 -1.06 23.86 7.97
CA GLY A 245 -1.81 22.62 8.20
C GLY A 245 -2.86 22.42 7.10
N TRP A 246 -3.00 21.20 6.61
CA TRP A 246 -4.05 20.82 5.69
C TRP A 246 -5.37 20.51 6.40
N ASN A 247 -6.50 20.94 5.84
CA ASN A 247 -7.84 20.59 6.31
C ASN A 247 -8.58 19.87 5.17
N ASP A 248 -8.77 18.56 5.31
CA ASP A 248 -9.44 17.74 4.30
C ASP A 248 -10.91 18.10 4.06
N ALA A 249 -11.60 18.60 5.10
CA ALA A 249 -13.02 18.96 4.99
C ALA A 249 -13.23 20.23 4.17
N THR A 250 -12.37 21.25 4.34
CA THR A 250 -12.46 22.51 3.59
C THR A 250 -11.66 22.45 2.29
N GLY A 251 -10.66 21.58 2.19
CA GLY A 251 -9.73 21.51 1.06
C GLY A 251 -8.79 22.70 0.98
N GLU A 252 -8.38 23.24 2.13
CA GLU A 252 -7.52 24.43 2.24
C GLU A 252 -6.38 24.22 3.22
N THR A 253 -5.30 25.00 3.04
CA THR A 253 -4.23 25.08 4.02
C THR A 253 -4.41 26.32 4.90
N THR A 254 -4.08 26.20 6.19
CA THR A 254 -4.08 27.32 7.16
C THR A 254 -2.70 27.50 7.74
N GLY A 255 -2.24 28.77 7.90
CA GLY A 255 -0.96 29.08 8.54
C GLY A 255 -0.96 28.62 10.00
N GLN A 256 0.10 27.93 10.40
CA GLN A 256 0.27 27.46 11.78
C GLN A 256 1.42 28.18 12.48
N ARG A 257 2.52 28.44 11.79
CA ARG A 257 3.75 28.99 12.34
C ARG A 257 4.56 29.76 11.31
N SER A 258 5.12 30.88 11.67
CA SER A 258 6.04 31.65 10.83
C SER A 258 7.51 31.30 11.11
N LYS A 259 8.42 31.68 10.18
CA LYS A 259 9.86 31.46 10.30
C LYS A 259 10.48 32.22 11.50
N GLU A 260 9.88 33.33 11.92
CA GLU A 260 10.35 34.12 13.07
C GLU A 260 10.26 33.38 14.40
N GLU A 261 9.43 32.31 14.46
CA GLU A 261 9.30 31.42 15.60
C GLU A 261 10.18 30.15 15.47
N ALA A 262 11.09 30.08 14.50
CA ALA A 262 11.96 28.92 14.31
C ALA A 262 12.82 28.70 15.56
N LYS A 263 12.70 27.51 16.17
CA LYS A 263 13.49 27.13 17.35
C LYS A 263 14.92 26.80 16.93
N ASP A 264 15.89 27.29 17.68
CA ASP A 264 17.24 26.76 17.63
C ASP A 264 17.26 25.41 18.38
N TYR A 265 17.38 24.32 17.65
CA TYR A 265 17.40 22.97 18.21
C TYR A 265 18.72 22.58 18.87
N ARG A 266 19.76 23.40 18.76
CA ARG A 266 21.07 23.19 19.41
C ARG A 266 21.54 21.74 19.35
N TYR A 267 21.64 21.21 18.12
CA TYR A 267 22.08 19.85 17.90
C TYR A 267 23.45 19.58 18.53
N MET A 268 23.57 18.44 19.20
CA MET A 268 24.83 17.93 19.74
C MET A 268 24.84 16.41 19.67
N PRO A 269 26.03 15.77 19.62
CA PRO A 269 26.12 14.31 19.63
C PRO A 269 25.44 13.71 20.87
N GLU A 270 24.72 12.59 20.68
CA GLU A 270 24.12 11.82 21.77
C GLU A 270 25.23 11.06 22.52
N PRO A 271 25.55 11.44 23.78
CA PRO A 271 26.68 10.86 24.47
C PRO A 271 26.43 9.45 25.03
N ASP A 272 25.14 9.07 25.17
CA ASP A 272 24.76 7.81 25.81
C ASP A 272 24.59 6.67 24.77
N LEU A 273 24.73 6.97 23.47
CA LEU A 273 24.73 5.98 22.41
C LEU A 273 26.10 5.93 21.70
N PRO A 274 26.74 4.76 21.60
CA PRO A 274 27.96 4.63 20.83
C PRO A 274 27.71 4.86 19.33
N PRO A 275 28.74 5.28 18.55
CA PRO A 275 28.67 5.30 17.11
C PRO A 275 28.25 3.95 16.52
N VAL A 276 27.42 3.98 15.49
CA VAL A 276 26.98 2.79 14.74
C VAL A 276 27.96 2.56 13.59
N ASN A 277 28.73 1.49 13.68
CA ASN A 277 29.69 1.10 12.64
C ASN A 277 29.15 -0.13 11.91
N LEU A 278 28.76 0.03 10.64
CA LEU A 278 28.20 -1.02 9.82
C LEU A 278 29.29 -1.64 8.95
N THR A 279 29.60 -2.91 9.18
CA THR A 279 30.48 -3.66 8.27
C THR A 279 29.72 -4.10 7.02
N LYS A 280 30.43 -4.45 5.96
CA LYS A 280 29.82 -4.98 4.74
C LYS A 280 29.07 -6.30 5.02
N GLU A 281 29.60 -7.10 5.93
CA GLU A 281 28.98 -8.35 6.35
C GLU A 281 27.65 -8.11 7.08
N PHE A 282 27.61 -7.11 7.98
CA PHE A 282 26.38 -6.75 8.68
C PHE A 282 25.30 -6.24 7.70
N ILE A 283 25.68 -5.39 6.73
CA ILE A 283 24.77 -4.90 5.70
C ILE A 283 24.26 -6.08 4.85
N ALA A 284 25.13 -7.00 4.45
CA ALA A 284 24.75 -8.18 3.68
C ALA A 284 23.81 -9.10 4.48
N GLU A 285 24.04 -9.28 5.79
CA GLU A 285 23.17 -10.06 6.67
C GLU A 285 21.77 -9.44 6.79
N ALA A 286 21.67 -8.12 6.95
CA ALA A 286 20.40 -7.39 7.00
C ALA A 286 19.56 -7.53 5.70
N LEU A 287 20.22 -7.80 4.57
CA LEU A 287 19.62 -8.02 3.26
C LEU A 287 19.46 -9.51 2.91
N THR A 288 19.83 -10.43 3.81
CA THR A 288 19.50 -11.84 3.63
C THR A 288 17.98 -11.99 3.58
N ASP A 289 17.47 -12.79 2.65
CA ASP A 289 16.03 -12.98 2.41
C ASP A 289 15.27 -11.67 2.13
N PHE A 290 15.93 -10.70 1.47
CA PHE A 290 15.27 -9.48 1.04
C PHE A 290 14.15 -9.84 0.05
N PRO A 291 12.91 -9.36 0.26
CA PRO A 291 11.76 -9.76 -0.53
C PRO A 291 11.80 -9.20 -1.95
N LEU A 292 11.01 -9.79 -2.85
CA LEU A 292 10.78 -9.24 -4.18
C LEU A 292 10.12 -7.86 -4.06
N MET A 293 10.65 -6.91 -4.82
CA MET A 293 10.16 -5.54 -4.89
C MET A 293 9.10 -5.38 -5.99
N PRO A 294 8.36 -4.28 -6.04
CA PRO A 294 7.34 -4.05 -7.08
C PRO A 294 7.85 -4.23 -8.51
N GLU A 295 9.09 -3.80 -8.81
CA GLU A 295 9.73 -3.98 -10.12
C GLU A 295 10.00 -5.45 -10.45
N ASP A 296 10.38 -6.26 -9.46
CA ASP A 296 10.60 -7.71 -9.65
C ASP A 296 9.29 -8.41 -10.01
N TYR A 297 8.19 -8.01 -9.37
CA TYR A 297 6.86 -8.55 -9.69
C TYR A 297 6.39 -8.11 -11.08
N ARG A 298 6.63 -6.85 -11.50
CA ARG A 298 6.34 -6.41 -12.86
C ARG A 298 7.11 -7.24 -13.88
N ALA A 299 8.41 -7.41 -13.68
CA ALA A 299 9.25 -8.24 -14.56
C ALA A 299 8.81 -9.72 -14.57
N LYS A 300 8.46 -10.27 -13.39
CA LYS A 300 8.03 -11.66 -13.25
C LYS A 300 6.72 -11.96 -13.97
N PHE A 301 5.76 -11.04 -13.94
CA PHE A 301 4.41 -11.25 -14.46
C PHE A 301 4.13 -10.51 -15.78
N ASP A 302 5.17 -9.97 -16.42
CA ASP A 302 5.07 -9.35 -17.74
C ASP A 302 4.40 -10.30 -18.76
N GLY A 303 3.37 -9.78 -19.45
CA GLY A 303 2.56 -10.54 -20.39
C GLY A 303 1.68 -11.66 -19.81
N GLN A 304 1.74 -11.94 -18.49
CA GLN A 304 0.91 -12.94 -17.81
C GLN A 304 -0.33 -12.33 -17.16
N ILE A 305 -0.19 -11.14 -16.58
CA ILE A 305 -1.26 -10.36 -15.97
C ILE A 305 -1.43 -9.07 -16.79
N ALA A 306 -2.67 -8.60 -16.96
CA ALA A 306 -2.90 -7.31 -17.60
C ALA A 306 -2.35 -6.17 -16.71
N ASP A 307 -1.73 -5.15 -17.30
CA ASP A 307 -1.01 -4.11 -16.58
C ASP A 307 -1.88 -3.35 -15.58
N ASP A 308 -3.12 -3.07 -15.94
CA ASP A 308 -4.10 -2.41 -15.07
C ASP A 308 -4.45 -3.25 -13.83
N ILE A 309 -4.58 -4.56 -14.00
CA ILE A 309 -4.79 -5.50 -12.89
C ILE A 309 -3.54 -5.59 -12.02
N LEU A 310 -2.37 -5.73 -12.64
CA LEU A 310 -1.10 -5.82 -11.92
C LEU A 310 -0.86 -4.57 -11.05
N GLU A 311 -1.09 -3.37 -11.60
CA GLU A 311 -0.91 -2.12 -10.85
C GLU A 311 -1.88 -1.97 -9.66
N VAL A 312 -3.09 -2.50 -9.76
CA VAL A 312 -4.03 -2.57 -8.62
C VAL A 312 -3.51 -3.56 -7.56
N LEU A 313 -3.08 -4.75 -7.99
CA LEU A 313 -2.64 -5.81 -7.06
C LEU A 313 -1.32 -5.47 -6.36
N LEU A 314 -0.45 -4.66 -6.97
CA LEU A 314 0.77 -4.16 -6.36
C LEU A 314 0.55 -3.30 -5.11
N ASP A 315 -0.68 -2.82 -4.84
CA ASP A 315 -1.02 -2.17 -3.57
C ASP A 315 -1.21 -3.19 -2.43
N TYR A 316 -1.17 -4.50 -2.71
CA TYR A 316 -1.48 -5.56 -1.75
C TYR A 316 -0.36 -6.62 -1.71
N VAL A 317 0.65 -6.39 -0.88
CA VAL A 317 1.81 -7.29 -0.71
C VAL A 317 1.41 -8.76 -0.52
N PRO A 318 0.39 -9.11 0.33
CA PRO A 318 -0.01 -10.50 0.51
C PRO A 318 -0.51 -11.17 -0.78
N LEU A 319 -1.22 -10.42 -1.65
CA LEU A 319 -1.72 -10.95 -2.92
C LEU A 319 -0.58 -11.22 -3.89
N MET A 320 0.39 -10.31 -3.97
CA MET A 320 1.55 -10.48 -4.85
C MET A 320 2.42 -11.66 -4.41
N LYS A 321 2.65 -11.82 -3.11
CA LYS A 321 3.33 -12.99 -2.55
C LYS A 321 2.58 -14.28 -2.92
N LYS A 322 1.26 -14.29 -2.76
CA LYS A 322 0.43 -15.46 -3.10
C LYS A 322 0.46 -15.78 -4.59
N LEU A 323 0.43 -14.76 -5.48
CA LEU A 323 0.56 -14.94 -6.92
C LEU A 323 1.91 -15.53 -7.34
N ALA A 324 2.97 -15.29 -6.58
CA ALA A 324 4.27 -15.88 -6.83
C ALA A 324 4.35 -17.40 -6.54
N GLU A 325 3.38 -17.95 -5.80
CA GLU A 325 3.30 -19.36 -5.38
C GLU A 325 2.40 -20.21 -6.29
N VAL A 326 1.50 -19.60 -7.06
CA VAL A 326 0.47 -20.29 -7.87
C VAL A 326 0.89 -20.51 -9.32
N LYS A 327 0.20 -21.42 -10.02
CA LYS A 327 0.48 -21.78 -11.42
C LYS A 327 -0.35 -20.97 -12.41
N ASP A 328 -1.67 -20.86 -12.21
CA ASP A 328 -2.57 -20.08 -13.09
C ASP A 328 -2.67 -18.63 -12.61
N VAL A 329 -1.55 -17.91 -12.76
CA VAL A 329 -1.42 -16.51 -12.33
C VAL A 329 -2.50 -15.63 -12.95
N LYS A 330 -2.81 -15.82 -14.24
CA LYS A 330 -3.78 -15.01 -14.98
C LYS A 330 -5.18 -15.10 -14.40
N ARG A 331 -5.66 -16.31 -14.10
CA ARG A 331 -7.00 -16.52 -13.58
C ARG A 331 -7.12 -16.06 -12.13
N ILE A 332 -6.12 -16.40 -11.32
CA ILE A 332 -6.10 -16.09 -9.89
C ILE A 332 -5.95 -14.59 -9.67
N SER A 333 -5.15 -13.89 -10.46
CA SER A 333 -5.07 -12.42 -10.40
C SER A 333 -6.41 -11.73 -10.69
N ASN A 334 -7.17 -12.26 -11.66
CA ASN A 334 -8.53 -11.76 -11.93
C ASN A 334 -9.49 -12.01 -10.75
N TRP A 335 -9.41 -13.17 -10.09
CA TRP A 335 -10.23 -13.40 -8.89
C TRP A 335 -9.85 -12.47 -7.75
N PHE A 336 -8.57 -12.23 -7.54
CA PHE A 336 -8.12 -11.26 -6.54
C PHE A 336 -8.65 -9.86 -6.84
N ALA A 337 -8.43 -9.35 -8.06
CA ALA A 337 -8.82 -7.99 -8.42
C ALA A 337 -10.35 -7.79 -8.50
N SER A 338 -11.09 -8.74 -9.11
CA SER A 338 -12.50 -8.55 -9.43
C SER A 338 -13.48 -9.20 -8.46
N VAL A 339 -13.02 -10.10 -7.60
CA VAL A 339 -13.88 -10.80 -6.63
C VAL A 339 -13.45 -10.44 -5.22
N LEU A 340 -12.20 -10.73 -4.81
CA LEU A 340 -11.76 -10.50 -3.43
C LEU A 340 -11.78 -9.02 -3.05
N LEU A 341 -11.18 -8.15 -3.87
CA LEU A 341 -11.09 -6.71 -3.57
C LEU A 341 -12.43 -5.98 -3.68
N ALA A 342 -13.45 -6.58 -4.30
CA ALA A 342 -14.80 -6.05 -4.36
C ALA A 342 -15.64 -6.36 -3.10
N GLU A 343 -15.17 -7.27 -2.24
CA GLU A 343 -15.88 -7.63 -1.01
C GLU A 343 -15.68 -6.59 0.09
N GLU A 344 -16.72 -6.31 0.86
CA GLU A 344 -16.66 -5.40 2.03
C GLU A 344 -15.65 -5.87 3.10
N LYS A 345 -15.44 -7.20 3.19
CA LYS A 345 -14.48 -7.83 4.11
C LYS A 345 -13.10 -8.05 3.51
N SER A 346 -12.76 -7.44 2.39
CA SER A 346 -11.49 -7.66 1.70
C SER A 346 -10.26 -7.48 2.61
N ALA A 347 -10.28 -6.50 3.51
CA ALA A 347 -9.19 -6.28 4.48
C ALA A 347 -9.00 -7.47 5.45
N GLU A 348 -10.08 -8.15 5.86
CA GLU A 348 -10.01 -9.36 6.68
C GLU A 348 -9.47 -10.55 5.87
N TYR A 349 -9.93 -10.66 4.62
CA TYR A 349 -9.53 -11.74 3.70
C TYR A 349 -8.05 -11.71 3.35
N LEU A 350 -7.45 -10.53 3.22
CA LEU A 350 -6.01 -10.35 2.96
C LEU A 350 -5.11 -11.01 4.03
N ASN A 351 -5.60 -11.11 5.27
CA ASN A 351 -4.87 -11.75 6.36
C ASN A 351 -5.02 -13.29 6.38
N ASN A 352 -5.95 -13.86 5.58
CA ASN A 352 -6.31 -15.27 5.60
C ASN A 352 -6.48 -15.84 4.19
N LEU A 353 -5.54 -15.56 3.30
CA LEU A 353 -5.60 -16.03 1.91
C LEU A 353 -5.59 -17.56 1.82
N PRO A 354 -6.33 -18.15 0.85
CA PRO A 354 -6.28 -19.57 0.56
C PRO A 354 -4.86 -20.04 0.23
N SER A 355 -4.59 -21.32 0.45
CA SER A 355 -3.30 -21.91 0.05
C SER A 355 -3.16 -21.90 -1.49
N ALA A 356 -1.92 -21.90 -1.97
CA ALA A 356 -1.64 -21.99 -3.41
C ALA A 356 -2.28 -23.25 -4.03
N LEU A 357 -2.27 -24.38 -3.31
CA LEU A 357 -2.90 -25.62 -3.75
C LEU A 357 -4.41 -25.47 -3.96
N GLN A 358 -5.13 -24.85 -3.01
CA GLN A 358 -6.59 -24.62 -3.16
C GLN A 358 -6.91 -23.73 -4.37
N LEU A 359 -6.10 -22.71 -4.59
CA LEU A 359 -6.26 -21.79 -5.73
C LEU A 359 -5.97 -22.48 -7.07
N ASP A 360 -4.91 -23.27 -7.15
CA ASP A 360 -4.54 -24.04 -8.34
C ASP A 360 -5.57 -25.12 -8.66
N ASP A 361 -6.07 -25.84 -7.65
CA ASP A 361 -7.13 -26.85 -7.82
C ASP A 361 -8.41 -26.20 -8.35
N LEU A 362 -8.82 -25.06 -7.79
CA LEU A 362 -9.99 -24.32 -8.27
C LEU A 362 -9.80 -23.81 -9.70
N ALA A 363 -8.59 -23.31 -10.02
CA ALA A 363 -8.26 -22.87 -11.37
C ALA A 363 -8.34 -24.03 -12.37
N ALA A 364 -7.77 -25.20 -12.03
CA ALA A 364 -7.83 -26.40 -12.85
C ALA A 364 -9.27 -26.92 -13.06
N MET A 365 -10.12 -26.93 -12.00
CA MET A 365 -11.54 -27.28 -12.13
C MET A 365 -12.28 -26.34 -13.08
N THR A 366 -11.93 -25.05 -13.07
CA THR A 366 -12.55 -24.05 -13.97
C THR A 366 -12.07 -24.23 -15.41
N GLU A 367 -10.79 -24.52 -15.62
CA GLU A 367 -10.20 -24.79 -16.92
C GLU A 367 -10.81 -26.06 -17.55
N ASN A 368 -10.98 -27.10 -16.75
CA ASN A 368 -11.58 -28.37 -17.18
C ASN A 368 -13.12 -28.31 -17.33
N ASN A 369 -13.73 -27.13 -17.16
CA ASN A 369 -15.18 -26.95 -17.20
C ASN A 369 -15.94 -27.83 -16.19
N GLU A 370 -15.33 -28.13 -15.03
CA GLU A 370 -16.01 -28.78 -13.91
C GLU A 370 -16.84 -27.79 -13.09
N LEU A 371 -16.52 -26.51 -13.19
CA LEU A 371 -17.23 -25.38 -12.60
C LEU A 371 -17.53 -24.30 -13.65
N SER A 372 -18.69 -23.68 -13.51
CA SER A 372 -18.98 -22.42 -14.21
C SER A 372 -18.17 -21.26 -13.59
N SER A 373 -17.99 -20.16 -14.34
CA SER A 373 -17.34 -18.97 -13.79
C SER A 373 -18.02 -18.42 -12.53
N THR A 374 -19.36 -18.56 -12.42
CA THR A 374 -20.12 -18.16 -11.22
C THR A 374 -19.86 -19.13 -10.07
N GLY A 375 -19.91 -20.45 -10.34
CA GLY A 375 -19.61 -21.47 -9.33
C GLY A 375 -18.16 -21.37 -8.83
N ALA A 376 -17.20 -21.06 -9.71
CA ALA A 376 -15.82 -20.84 -9.30
C ALA A 376 -15.66 -19.65 -8.35
N LYS A 377 -16.39 -18.55 -8.58
CA LYS A 377 -16.40 -17.38 -7.66
C LYS A 377 -16.99 -17.74 -6.29
N GLU A 378 -18.05 -18.54 -6.28
CA GLU A 378 -18.71 -18.97 -5.05
C GLU A 378 -17.78 -19.90 -4.23
N VAL A 379 -17.11 -20.86 -4.88
CA VAL A 379 -16.10 -21.69 -4.23
C VAL A 379 -14.92 -20.86 -3.72
N PHE A 380 -14.45 -19.88 -4.52
CA PHE A 380 -13.35 -18.99 -4.12
C PHE A 380 -13.69 -18.22 -2.85
N LEU A 381 -14.88 -17.61 -2.77
CA LEU A 381 -15.32 -16.89 -1.57
C LEU A 381 -15.54 -17.81 -0.37
N SER A 382 -15.91 -19.07 -0.61
CA SER A 382 -16.10 -20.07 0.46
C SER A 382 -14.78 -20.42 1.17
N PHE A 383 -13.60 -20.19 0.55
CA PHE A 383 -12.32 -20.36 1.25
C PHE A 383 -12.11 -19.39 2.42
N PHE A 384 -12.88 -18.31 2.49
CA PHE A 384 -12.83 -17.35 3.59
C PHE A 384 -13.85 -17.66 4.70
N ASP A 385 -14.72 -18.65 4.49
CA ASP A 385 -15.63 -19.14 5.53
C ASP A 385 -14.86 -19.97 6.56
N PRO A 386 -14.95 -19.69 7.87
CA PRO A 386 -14.25 -20.43 8.92
C PRO A 386 -14.50 -21.94 8.90
N GLU A 387 -15.69 -22.39 8.44
CA GLU A 387 -16.04 -23.81 8.38
C GLU A 387 -15.49 -24.52 7.14
N LEU A 388 -15.21 -23.78 6.07
CA LEU A 388 -14.82 -24.31 4.76
C LEU A 388 -13.35 -24.04 4.39
N LYS A 389 -12.69 -23.10 5.04
CA LYS A 389 -11.35 -22.57 4.65
C LYS A 389 -10.24 -23.61 4.53
N TYR A 390 -10.36 -24.77 5.18
CA TYR A 390 -9.34 -25.81 5.10
C TYR A 390 -9.71 -26.96 4.15
N ARG A 391 -10.87 -26.88 3.46
CA ARG A 391 -11.33 -27.89 2.53
C ARG A 391 -10.77 -27.66 1.14
N ASP A 392 -10.66 -28.71 0.35
CA ASP A 392 -10.31 -28.61 -1.06
C ASP A 392 -11.47 -28.06 -1.90
N ALA A 393 -11.13 -27.46 -3.07
CA ALA A 393 -12.10 -26.83 -3.96
C ALA A 393 -13.21 -27.78 -4.43
N ARG A 394 -12.86 -29.05 -4.69
CA ARG A 394 -13.81 -30.06 -5.17
C ARG A 394 -14.82 -30.46 -4.10
N THR A 395 -14.39 -30.58 -2.85
CA THR A 395 -15.27 -30.88 -1.71
C THR A 395 -16.27 -29.74 -1.50
N ILE A 396 -15.81 -28.49 -1.49
CA ILE A 396 -16.69 -27.32 -1.40
C ILE A 396 -17.69 -27.30 -2.56
N ALA A 397 -17.21 -27.47 -3.80
CA ALA A 397 -18.05 -27.48 -4.99
C ALA A 397 -19.14 -28.55 -4.95
N LYS A 398 -18.86 -29.73 -4.39
CA LYS A 398 -19.84 -30.80 -4.19
C LYS A 398 -20.88 -30.44 -3.15
N GLU A 399 -20.46 -29.94 -1.98
CA GLU A 399 -21.36 -29.56 -0.89
C GLU A 399 -22.32 -28.45 -1.30
N LEU A 400 -21.82 -27.46 -2.05
CA LEU A 400 -22.61 -26.37 -2.60
C LEU A 400 -23.38 -26.75 -3.88
N ASN A 401 -23.20 -27.97 -4.38
CA ASN A 401 -23.87 -28.49 -5.57
C ASN A 401 -23.58 -27.65 -6.83
N LEU A 402 -22.32 -27.19 -6.99
CA LEU A 402 -21.86 -26.29 -8.05
C LEU A 402 -21.17 -27.01 -9.22
N LEU A 403 -20.87 -28.32 -9.08
CA LEU A 403 -20.25 -29.10 -10.15
C LEU A 403 -21.14 -29.10 -11.39
N GLN A 404 -20.50 -28.87 -12.54
CA GLN A 404 -21.18 -28.96 -13.83
C GLN A 404 -21.47 -30.42 -14.20
N GLU A 405 -22.62 -30.63 -14.81
CA GLU A 405 -22.97 -31.91 -15.42
C GLU A 405 -22.28 -32.03 -16.77
N ASN A 406 -21.42 -33.02 -16.91
CA ASN A 406 -20.68 -33.31 -18.13
C ASN A 406 -21.10 -34.64 -18.76
N ASP A 407 -22.06 -35.37 -18.15
CA ASP A 407 -22.60 -36.58 -18.73
C ASP A 407 -23.40 -36.25 -19.99
N LEU A 408 -22.90 -36.71 -21.14
CA LEU A 408 -23.51 -36.47 -22.45
C LEU A 408 -24.96 -36.92 -22.50
N SER A 409 -25.30 -38.07 -21.90
CA SER A 409 -26.67 -38.62 -21.92
C SER A 409 -27.64 -37.76 -21.09
N ALA A 410 -27.20 -37.26 -19.92
CA ALA A 410 -27.97 -36.34 -19.11
C ALA A 410 -28.17 -34.99 -19.83
N LEU A 411 -27.12 -34.44 -20.43
CA LEU A 411 -27.19 -33.22 -21.20
C LEU A 411 -28.08 -33.34 -22.45
N GLU A 412 -28.00 -34.47 -23.17
CA GLU A 412 -28.87 -34.75 -24.31
C GLU A 412 -30.35 -34.76 -23.91
N ALA A 413 -30.69 -35.39 -22.79
CA ALA A 413 -32.07 -35.42 -22.28
C ALA A 413 -32.58 -33.99 -21.92
N ILE A 414 -31.73 -33.13 -21.33
CA ILE A 414 -32.08 -31.75 -21.07
C ILE A 414 -32.26 -30.96 -22.36
N VAL A 415 -31.37 -31.14 -23.33
CA VAL A 415 -31.46 -30.50 -24.66
C VAL A 415 -32.76 -30.93 -25.37
N ASP A 416 -33.11 -32.23 -25.31
CA ASP A 416 -34.35 -32.71 -25.91
C ASP A 416 -35.60 -32.07 -25.26
N THR A 417 -35.58 -31.92 -23.96
CA THR A 417 -36.65 -31.24 -23.23
C THR A 417 -36.80 -29.79 -23.68
N VAL A 418 -35.69 -29.06 -23.87
CA VAL A 418 -35.69 -27.67 -24.37
C VAL A 418 -36.14 -27.59 -25.82
N LEU A 419 -35.69 -28.52 -26.69
CA LEU A 419 -36.12 -28.53 -28.08
C LEU A 419 -37.63 -28.94 -28.26
N ALA A 420 -38.17 -29.69 -27.32
CA ALA A 420 -39.62 -29.99 -27.27
C ALA A 420 -40.50 -28.81 -26.85
N ASP A 421 -39.94 -27.81 -26.17
CA ASP A 421 -40.66 -26.63 -25.68
C ASP A 421 -41.15 -25.75 -26.86
N PRO A 422 -42.46 -25.46 -26.94
CA PRO A 422 -43.02 -24.62 -28.00
C PRO A 422 -42.37 -23.25 -28.11
N SER A 423 -41.85 -22.67 -27.03
CA SER A 423 -41.20 -21.34 -27.00
C SER A 423 -39.88 -21.31 -27.76
N THR A 424 -39.26 -22.45 -28.01
CA THR A 424 -37.95 -22.56 -28.70
C THR A 424 -38.08 -22.85 -30.23
N LYS A 425 -39.28 -23.18 -30.70
CA LYS A 425 -39.51 -23.58 -32.09
C LYS A 425 -39.09 -22.56 -33.15
N GLN A 426 -39.33 -21.26 -32.87
CA GLN A 426 -38.94 -20.18 -33.77
C GLN A 426 -37.38 -20.13 -33.85
N ALA A 427 -36.68 -20.19 -32.72
CA ALA A 427 -35.23 -20.20 -32.68
C ALA A 427 -34.63 -21.42 -33.39
N GLN A 428 -35.26 -22.60 -33.28
CA GLN A 428 -34.84 -23.79 -34.02
C GLN A 428 -34.99 -23.60 -35.52
N SER A 429 -36.11 -23.00 -35.98
CA SER A 429 -36.36 -22.66 -37.39
C SER A 429 -35.34 -21.67 -37.94
N ASP A 430 -35.07 -20.61 -37.18
CA ASP A 430 -34.11 -19.57 -37.55
C ASP A 430 -32.67 -20.10 -37.62
N PHE A 431 -32.31 -21.01 -36.73
CA PHE A 431 -31.01 -21.70 -36.79
C PHE A 431 -30.89 -22.56 -38.05
N LYS A 432 -31.92 -23.36 -38.37
CA LYS A 432 -31.97 -24.15 -39.62
C LYS A 432 -31.97 -23.29 -40.89
N ALA A 433 -32.47 -22.04 -40.79
CA ALA A 433 -32.38 -21.08 -41.87
C ALA A 433 -31.02 -20.36 -42.00
N GLY A 434 -29.99 -20.76 -41.20
CA GLY A 434 -28.64 -20.25 -41.27
C GLY A 434 -28.34 -19.10 -40.31
N GLN A 435 -29.24 -18.73 -39.38
CA GLN A 435 -28.98 -17.71 -38.38
C GLN A 435 -28.23 -18.28 -37.16
N GLU A 436 -26.93 -18.49 -37.30
CA GLU A 436 -26.10 -19.17 -36.26
C GLU A 436 -26.15 -18.48 -34.88
N LYS A 437 -26.33 -17.14 -34.81
CA LYS A 437 -26.35 -16.39 -33.54
C LYS A 437 -27.47 -16.83 -32.62
N VAL A 438 -28.54 -17.41 -33.15
CA VAL A 438 -29.71 -17.85 -32.37
C VAL A 438 -29.40 -19.04 -31.44
N ILE A 439 -28.32 -19.78 -31.72
CA ILE A 439 -27.89 -20.90 -30.86
C ILE A 439 -27.61 -20.46 -29.43
N GLY A 440 -27.14 -19.21 -29.21
CA GLY A 440 -26.92 -18.64 -27.90
C GLY A 440 -28.20 -18.55 -27.06
N PHE A 441 -29.36 -18.27 -27.67
CA PHE A 441 -30.65 -18.30 -27.01
C PHE A 441 -31.03 -19.72 -26.55
N LEU A 442 -30.84 -20.72 -27.43
CA LEU A 442 -31.13 -22.11 -27.08
C LEU A 442 -30.21 -22.63 -25.96
N VAL A 443 -28.91 -22.29 -26.01
CA VAL A 443 -27.99 -22.57 -24.91
C VAL A 443 -28.49 -21.92 -23.62
N GLY A 444 -28.92 -20.67 -23.66
CA GLY A 444 -29.50 -19.97 -22.52
C GLY A 444 -30.71 -20.68 -21.90
N GLN A 445 -31.59 -21.27 -22.74
CA GLN A 445 -32.74 -22.03 -22.27
C GLN A 445 -32.30 -23.35 -21.59
N VAL A 446 -31.33 -24.06 -22.15
CA VAL A 446 -30.74 -25.27 -21.53
C VAL A 446 -30.10 -24.92 -20.19
N MET A 447 -29.33 -23.82 -20.12
CA MET A 447 -28.74 -23.33 -18.87
C MET A 447 -29.79 -23.01 -17.82
N LYS A 448 -30.94 -22.44 -18.22
CA LYS A 448 -32.06 -22.18 -17.30
C LYS A 448 -32.67 -23.46 -16.75
N VAL A 449 -32.93 -24.45 -17.60
CA VAL A 449 -33.50 -25.77 -17.20
C VAL A 449 -32.52 -26.54 -16.31
N SER A 450 -31.25 -26.53 -16.66
CA SER A 450 -30.19 -27.19 -15.87
C SER A 450 -29.78 -26.41 -14.61
N LYS A 451 -30.40 -25.25 -14.34
CA LYS A 451 -30.03 -24.33 -13.23
C LYS A 451 -28.55 -23.97 -13.23
N GLY A 452 -27.98 -23.74 -14.42
CA GLY A 452 -26.58 -23.36 -14.61
C GLY A 452 -25.58 -24.53 -14.55
N LYS A 453 -26.03 -25.76 -14.40
CA LYS A 453 -25.16 -26.96 -14.27
C LYS A 453 -24.67 -27.54 -15.58
N ALA A 454 -25.38 -27.32 -16.68
CA ALA A 454 -24.97 -27.82 -18.00
C ALA A 454 -23.69 -27.08 -18.46
N ASN A 455 -22.75 -27.83 -19.08
CA ASN A 455 -21.60 -27.18 -19.71
C ASN A 455 -22.04 -26.50 -21.01
N PRO A 456 -21.93 -25.14 -21.13
CA PRO A 456 -22.44 -24.42 -22.30
C PRO A 456 -21.79 -24.86 -23.62
N ALA A 457 -20.50 -25.21 -23.61
CA ALA A 457 -19.78 -25.64 -24.80
C ALA A 457 -20.28 -27.01 -25.30
N VAL A 458 -20.49 -27.95 -24.36
CA VAL A 458 -21.02 -29.28 -24.67
C VAL A 458 -22.47 -29.16 -25.15
N VAL A 459 -23.30 -28.35 -24.46
CA VAL A 459 -24.68 -28.06 -24.89
C VAL A 459 -24.73 -27.48 -26.30
N GLN A 460 -23.86 -26.52 -26.61
CA GLN A 460 -23.80 -25.93 -27.93
C GLN A 460 -23.46 -26.98 -29.02
N GLN A 461 -22.56 -27.91 -28.71
CA GLN A 461 -22.18 -29.00 -29.63
C GLN A 461 -23.38 -29.95 -29.82
N ILE A 462 -24.07 -30.36 -28.76
CA ILE A 462 -25.27 -31.21 -28.83
C ILE A 462 -26.37 -30.53 -29.63
N LEU A 463 -26.63 -29.23 -29.35
CA LEU A 463 -27.63 -28.46 -30.10
C LEU A 463 -27.30 -28.38 -31.60
N ARG A 464 -26.05 -28.16 -31.98
CA ARG A 464 -25.61 -28.16 -33.39
C ARG A 464 -25.83 -29.51 -34.04
N GLN A 465 -25.51 -30.63 -33.35
CA GLN A 465 -25.73 -31.97 -33.86
C GLN A 465 -27.22 -32.30 -34.05
N LYS A 466 -28.07 -31.89 -33.11
CA LYS A 466 -29.50 -32.22 -33.16
C LYS A 466 -30.31 -31.28 -34.10
N LEU A 467 -29.81 -30.11 -34.43
CA LEU A 467 -30.47 -29.12 -35.28
C LEU A 467 -29.93 -29.15 -36.74
N ALA A 468 -28.77 -29.75 -36.99
CA ALA A 468 -28.26 -29.96 -38.34
C ALA A 468 -29.14 -30.95 -39.07
#